data_ffdb85db95194b9ebf8c89a16f553963
#
_entry.id   ffdb85db95194b9ebf8c89a16f553963
#
_cell.length_a   1.000
_cell.length_b   1.000
_cell.length_c   1.000
_cell.angle_alpha   90.00
_cell.angle_beta   90.00
_cell.angle_gamma   90.00
#
_symmetry.space_group_name_H-M   'P 1'
#
loop_
_entity.id
_entity.type
_entity.pdbx_description
1 polymer ?
#
loop_
_entity_poly.entity_id
_entity_poly.type
_entity_poly.pdbx_seq_one_letter_code
_entity_poly.pdbx_strand_id
1 'polypeptide(L)'
;ASTIRFRIKDKLETNTLKMTMPGRFALQDFLRKAANEGCQYAILEVTSEGLKQNRAAFINFDCAVITNVRPEHIESHGSFEKYRSAKAILFKMLSSKRKNGIKKISVVNLDDPSVMHYSRNKADEKIGYGLLNENKRQDVKRFFIPENIKFSADGADFELEDAKYHSPLLGDFNLYNVLAAISVTRAFEIPHEIIAKTINNFKGAPGRLEILQEKPFLVCIDYAHTPDALECVYRVARAFWVRNGSRLIGVLGAAGGGRDKWKRPQMGSIAERFCDEIILTDEDPYSEDPEKILHEIIHGISKKTY
;
A
#
# COMPACT_ATOMS: atom_id res chain seq x y z
N ALA A 1 -10.41 7.89 5.03
CA ALA A 1 -9.52 7.96 6.21
C ALA A 1 -8.33 7.05 5.98
N SER A 2 -7.14 7.53 6.23
CA SER A 2 -5.88 6.78 6.03
C SER A 2 -4.83 7.17 7.08
N THR A 3 -3.68 6.51 7.01
CA THR A 3 -2.49 6.86 7.82
C THR A 3 -2.08 8.32 7.63
N ILE A 4 -2.19 8.84 6.40
CA ILE A 4 -1.71 10.18 6.05
C ILE A 4 -2.72 11.26 6.47
N ARG A 5 -4.03 11.04 6.21
CA ARG A 5 -5.04 12.09 6.36
C ARG A 5 -6.47 11.57 6.46
N PHE A 6 -7.32 12.42 7.05
CA PHE A 6 -8.78 12.31 6.99
C PHE A 6 -9.31 13.35 6.01
N ARG A 7 -10.25 12.96 5.16
CA ARG A 7 -10.88 13.87 4.20
C ARG A 7 -12.38 13.65 4.16
N ILE A 8 -13.15 14.72 4.25
CA ILE A 8 -14.60 14.74 3.99
C ILE A 8 -14.82 15.83 2.95
N LYS A 9 -15.19 15.45 1.72
CA LYS A 9 -15.24 16.35 0.54
C LYS A 9 -13.93 17.15 0.39
N ASP A 10 -14.02 18.47 0.53
CA ASP A 10 -12.86 19.39 0.37
C ASP A 10 -12.14 19.67 1.69
N LYS A 11 -12.72 19.27 2.82
CA LYS A 11 -12.10 19.42 4.14
C LYS A 11 -11.06 18.32 4.33
N LEU A 12 -9.80 18.73 4.42
CA LEU A 12 -8.65 17.87 4.59
C LEU A 12 -8.01 18.12 5.96
N GLU A 13 -7.79 17.06 6.72
CA GLU A 13 -7.11 17.10 8.02
C GLU A 13 -5.97 16.09 8.02
N THR A 14 -4.79 16.52 8.43
CA THR A 14 -3.65 15.61 8.63
C THR A 14 -3.97 14.66 9.79
N ASN A 15 -3.65 13.37 9.60
CA ASN A 15 -3.81 12.40 10.68
C ASN A 15 -2.70 12.57 11.72
N THR A 16 -2.99 13.22 12.82
CA THR A 16 -2.06 13.46 13.95
C THR A 16 -2.09 12.35 15.00
N LEU A 17 -2.91 11.31 14.82
CA LEU A 17 -3.16 10.28 15.84
C LEU A 17 -2.03 9.25 15.95
N LYS A 18 -0.98 9.34 15.13
CA LYS A 18 0.11 8.33 15.02
C LYS A 18 -0.41 6.89 14.82
N MET A 19 -1.63 6.74 14.30
CA MET A 19 -2.26 5.45 13.98
C MET A 19 -3.21 5.59 12.79
N THR A 20 -3.26 4.59 11.94
CA THR A 20 -4.09 4.57 10.72
C THR A 20 -5.58 4.57 11.04
N MET A 21 -6.00 3.68 11.96
CA MET A 21 -7.39 3.57 12.39
C MET A 21 -7.56 4.20 13.77
N PRO A 22 -8.37 5.26 13.88
CA PRO A 22 -8.76 5.80 15.17
C PRO A 22 -9.59 4.78 15.97
N GLY A 23 -9.84 5.08 17.23
CA GLY A 23 -10.70 4.27 18.08
C GLY A 23 -12.10 4.13 17.49
N ARG A 24 -12.82 3.08 17.89
CA ARG A 24 -14.15 2.69 17.37
C ARG A 24 -15.13 3.86 17.31
N PHE A 25 -15.25 4.64 18.37
CA PHE A 25 -16.20 5.76 18.42
C PHE A 25 -15.80 6.92 17.50
N ALA A 26 -14.50 7.24 17.44
CA ALA A 26 -14.00 8.28 16.55
C ALA A 26 -14.21 7.91 15.06
N LEU A 27 -14.06 6.62 14.72
CA LEU A 27 -14.33 6.15 13.36
C LEU A 27 -15.82 6.21 13.02
N GLN A 28 -16.70 5.87 13.96
CA GLN A 28 -18.16 6.02 13.78
C GLN A 28 -18.58 7.48 13.64
N ASP A 29 -17.99 8.38 14.43
CA ASP A 29 -18.25 9.83 14.33
C ASP A 29 -17.79 10.38 12.97
N PHE A 30 -16.59 9.98 12.51
CA PHE A 30 -16.08 10.33 11.17
C PHE A 30 -17.04 9.88 10.07
N LEU A 31 -17.54 8.64 10.11
CA LEU A 31 -18.49 8.12 9.13
C LEU A 31 -19.84 8.85 9.18
N ARG A 32 -20.32 9.18 10.37
CA ARG A 32 -21.55 9.98 10.53
C ARG A 32 -21.39 11.39 9.95
N LYS A 33 -20.26 12.05 10.22
CA LYS A 33 -19.95 13.35 9.62
C LYS A 33 -19.90 13.28 8.10
N ALA A 34 -19.25 12.27 7.55
CA ALA A 34 -19.19 12.05 6.11
C ALA A 34 -20.59 11.85 5.49
N ALA A 35 -21.45 11.06 6.15
CA ALA A 35 -22.82 10.84 5.71
C ALA A 35 -23.66 12.14 5.76
N ASN A 36 -23.55 12.92 6.84
CA ASN A 36 -24.24 14.20 6.99
C ASN A 36 -23.82 15.23 5.94
N GLU A 37 -22.54 15.19 5.51
CA GLU A 37 -22.03 16.03 4.42
C GLU A 37 -22.43 15.47 3.02
N GLY A 38 -23.20 14.37 2.95
CA GLY A 38 -23.69 13.78 1.70
C GLY A 38 -22.63 12.99 0.93
N CYS A 39 -21.61 12.45 1.59
CA CYS A 39 -20.67 11.53 0.94
C CYS A 39 -21.38 10.22 0.59
N GLN A 40 -21.30 9.80 -0.68
CA GLN A 40 -21.88 8.55 -1.17
C GLN A 40 -21.00 7.35 -0.89
N TYR A 41 -19.68 7.55 -0.79
CA TYR A 41 -18.67 6.52 -0.57
C TYR A 41 -17.79 6.88 0.62
N ALA A 42 -17.46 5.89 1.42
CA ALA A 42 -16.46 6.00 2.49
C ALA A 42 -15.32 5.01 2.22
N ILE A 43 -14.10 5.50 2.08
CA ILE A 43 -12.91 4.69 1.88
C ILE A 43 -12.09 4.73 3.16
N LEU A 44 -11.83 3.54 3.72
CA LEU A 44 -11.10 3.37 4.98
C LEU A 44 -9.86 2.53 4.76
N GLU A 45 -8.71 3.02 5.17
CA GLU A 45 -7.51 2.19 5.32
C GLU A 45 -7.64 1.37 6.61
N VAL A 46 -7.60 0.04 6.47
CA VAL A 46 -7.88 -0.89 7.56
C VAL A 46 -6.63 -1.68 7.91
N THR A 47 -6.17 -1.55 9.15
CA THR A 47 -4.97 -2.24 9.65
C THR A 47 -5.31 -3.56 10.34
N SER A 48 -4.36 -4.52 10.31
CA SER A 48 -4.49 -5.79 11.02
C SER A 48 -4.68 -5.63 12.52
N GLU A 49 -3.95 -4.70 13.14
CA GLU A 49 -4.12 -4.36 14.56
C GLU A 49 -5.48 -3.72 14.85
N GLY A 50 -5.95 -2.83 13.96
CA GLY A 50 -7.29 -2.25 14.08
C GLY A 50 -8.40 -3.29 14.05
N LEU A 51 -8.27 -4.30 13.18
CA LEU A 51 -9.20 -5.43 13.11
C LEU A 51 -9.14 -6.30 14.37
N LYS A 52 -7.93 -6.67 14.83
CA LYS A 52 -7.71 -7.43 16.06
C LYS A 52 -8.31 -6.75 17.30
N GLN A 53 -8.22 -5.42 17.35
CA GLN A 53 -8.77 -4.59 18.41
C GLN A 53 -10.26 -4.22 18.21
N ASN A 54 -10.93 -4.81 17.23
CA ASN A 54 -12.33 -4.51 16.87
C ASN A 54 -12.62 -3.01 16.62
N ARG A 55 -11.65 -2.25 16.10
CA ARG A 55 -11.87 -0.83 15.79
C ARG A 55 -12.85 -0.63 14.64
N ALA A 56 -12.96 -1.60 13.74
CA ALA A 56 -13.93 -1.65 12.64
C ALA A 56 -15.32 -2.22 13.05
N ALA A 57 -15.55 -2.52 14.33
CA ALA A 57 -16.82 -3.08 14.77
C ALA A 57 -18.00 -2.15 14.44
N PHE A 58 -19.13 -2.76 14.08
CA PHE A 58 -20.37 -2.10 13.65
C PHE A 58 -20.32 -1.38 12.30
N ILE A 59 -19.19 -1.46 11.56
CA ILE A 59 -19.13 -1.02 10.17
C ILE A 59 -19.58 -2.19 9.28
N ASN A 60 -20.57 -1.93 8.44
CA ASN A 60 -21.03 -2.89 7.46
C ASN A 60 -20.36 -2.61 6.11
N PHE A 61 -19.15 -3.18 5.92
CA PHE A 61 -18.40 -2.99 4.68
C PHE A 61 -19.15 -3.58 3.47
N ASP A 62 -19.14 -2.85 2.37
CA ASP A 62 -19.68 -3.30 1.09
C ASP A 62 -18.57 -3.83 0.18
N CYS A 63 -17.35 -3.32 0.34
CA CYS A 63 -16.18 -3.77 -0.41
C CYS A 63 -14.99 -3.98 0.53
N ALA A 64 -14.26 -5.08 0.33
CA ALA A 64 -12.98 -5.34 0.97
C ALA A 64 -11.91 -5.55 -0.10
N VAL A 65 -10.77 -4.87 0.07
CA VAL A 65 -9.64 -4.92 -0.86
C VAL A 65 -8.39 -5.34 -0.10
N ILE A 66 -7.58 -6.21 -0.71
CA ILE A 66 -6.23 -6.51 -0.26
C ILE A 66 -5.24 -6.21 -1.38
N THR A 67 -4.24 -5.38 -1.08
CA THR A 67 -3.21 -5.00 -2.05
C THR A 67 -2.09 -6.02 -2.09
N ASN A 68 -1.47 -6.28 -0.95
CA ASN A 68 -0.46 -7.32 -0.78
C ASN A 68 -0.33 -7.68 0.71
N VAL A 69 0.31 -8.83 0.98
CA VAL A 69 0.67 -9.25 2.33
C VAL A 69 2.08 -9.79 2.35
N ARG A 70 2.98 -9.01 2.90
CA ARG A 70 4.38 -9.36 3.09
C ARG A 70 4.68 -9.60 4.57
N PRO A 71 5.72 -10.36 4.91
CA PRO A 71 6.13 -10.55 6.30
C PRO A 71 6.42 -9.20 6.97
N GLU A 72 5.53 -8.82 7.88
CA GLU A 72 5.60 -7.59 8.68
C GLU A 72 4.76 -7.77 9.94
N HIS A 73 5.01 -6.96 10.96
CA HIS A 73 4.29 -7.00 12.24
C HIS A 73 4.32 -8.37 12.93
N ILE A 74 5.38 -9.17 12.66
CA ILE A 74 5.50 -10.52 13.22
C ILE A 74 5.62 -10.47 14.74
N GLU A 75 6.40 -9.53 15.26
CA GLU A 75 6.55 -9.35 16.72
C GLU A 75 5.22 -9.00 17.38
N SER A 76 4.40 -8.14 16.78
CA SER A 76 3.09 -7.73 17.30
C SER A 76 2.02 -8.84 17.23
N HIS A 77 2.02 -9.62 16.16
CA HIS A 77 1.03 -10.69 15.94
C HIS A 77 1.48 -12.06 16.46
N GLY A 78 2.79 -12.25 16.69
CA GLY A 78 3.41 -13.50 17.11
C GLY A 78 3.70 -14.48 15.97
N SER A 79 3.11 -14.32 14.78
CA SER A 79 3.47 -15.07 13.56
C SER A 79 2.89 -14.42 12.31
N PHE A 80 3.45 -14.76 11.16
CA PHE A 80 2.92 -14.32 9.85
C PHE A 80 1.51 -14.85 9.58
N GLU A 81 1.19 -16.11 9.99
CA GLU A 81 -0.13 -16.68 9.88
C GLU A 81 -1.17 -15.88 10.66
N LYS A 82 -0.84 -15.47 11.89
CA LYS A 82 -1.74 -14.66 12.72
C LYS A 82 -1.95 -13.26 12.12
N TYR A 83 -0.88 -12.64 11.60
CA TYR A 83 -0.97 -11.37 10.89
C TYR A 83 -1.89 -11.47 9.67
N ARG A 84 -1.66 -12.46 8.81
CA ARG A 84 -2.47 -12.73 7.63
C ARG A 84 -3.93 -13.03 7.99
N SER A 85 -4.16 -13.82 9.03
CA SER A 85 -5.50 -14.13 9.54
C SER A 85 -6.22 -12.91 10.12
N ALA A 86 -5.50 -12.00 10.75
CA ALA A 86 -6.06 -10.73 11.23
C ALA A 86 -6.57 -9.86 10.06
N LYS A 87 -5.81 -9.76 8.96
CA LYS A 87 -6.27 -9.06 7.74
C LYS A 87 -7.51 -9.72 7.13
N ALA A 88 -7.61 -11.06 7.18
CA ALA A 88 -8.76 -11.79 6.65
C ALA A 88 -10.09 -11.51 7.40
N ILE A 89 -10.04 -10.94 8.60
CA ILE A 89 -11.24 -10.51 9.33
C ILE A 89 -12.07 -9.54 8.50
N LEU A 90 -11.44 -8.60 7.77
CA LEU A 90 -12.14 -7.66 6.90
C LEU A 90 -13.01 -8.38 5.85
N PHE A 91 -12.47 -9.43 5.23
CA PHE A 91 -13.20 -10.22 4.25
C PHE A 91 -14.33 -11.08 4.87
N LYS A 92 -14.13 -11.55 6.10
CA LYS A 92 -15.21 -12.23 6.85
C LYS A 92 -16.36 -11.28 7.19
N MET A 93 -16.09 -9.99 7.37
CA MET A 93 -17.11 -8.96 7.62
C MET A 93 -18.02 -8.73 6.41
N LEU A 94 -17.60 -9.06 5.18
CA LEU A 94 -18.45 -9.00 3.99
C LEU A 94 -19.62 -10.01 4.02
N SER A 95 -19.48 -11.12 4.78
CA SER A 95 -20.52 -12.14 4.88
C SER A 95 -21.76 -11.70 5.66
N SER A 96 -21.74 -10.52 6.27
CA SER A 96 -22.90 -9.94 6.94
C SER A 96 -24.03 -9.68 5.94
N LYS A 97 -25.29 -9.68 6.42
CA LYS A 97 -26.46 -9.47 5.58
C LYS A 97 -26.34 -8.15 4.79
N ARG A 98 -26.73 -8.20 3.52
CA ARG A 98 -26.85 -6.98 2.69
C ARG A 98 -27.73 -5.95 3.40
N LYS A 99 -27.25 -4.71 3.50
CA LYS A 99 -28.07 -3.56 3.84
C LYS A 99 -28.39 -2.80 2.55
N ASN A 100 -29.65 -2.42 2.38
CA ASN A 100 -30.11 -1.62 1.25
C ASN A 100 -29.84 -2.22 -0.14
N GLY A 101 -29.73 -3.56 -0.23
CA GLY A 101 -29.51 -4.25 -1.52
C GLY A 101 -28.09 -4.13 -2.11
N ILE A 102 -27.15 -3.44 -1.43
CA ILE A 102 -25.78 -3.25 -1.92
C ILE A 102 -25.04 -4.60 -1.91
N LYS A 103 -24.41 -4.94 -3.04
CA LYS A 103 -23.59 -6.15 -3.17
C LYS A 103 -22.38 -6.10 -2.27
N LYS A 104 -21.98 -7.26 -1.76
CA LYS A 104 -20.71 -7.45 -1.04
C LYS A 104 -19.62 -7.86 -2.03
N ILE A 105 -18.57 -7.06 -2.13
CA ILE A 105 -17.52 -7.17 -3.14
C ILE A 105 -16.19 -7.50 -2.46
N SER A 106 -15.53 -8.55 -2.93
CA SER A 106 -14.18 -8.93 -2.52
C SER A 106 -13.20 -8.67 -3.66
N VAL A 107 -12.18 -7.86 -3.44
CA VAL A 107 -11.14 -7.55 -4.43
C VAL A 107 -9.79 -8.04 -3.91
N VAL A 108 -9.13 -8.91 -4.67
CA VAL A 108 -7.89 -9.58 -4.25
C VAL A 108 -6.81 -9.46 -5.32
N ASN A 109 -5.56 -9.28 -4.86
CA ASN A 109 -4.40 -9.39 -5.72
C ASN A 109 -4.11 -10.87 -6.00
N LEU A 110 -4.20 -11.27 -7.27
CA LEU A 110 -4.01 -12.66 -7.70
C LEU A 110 -2.55 -13.11 -7.61
N ASP A 111 -1.62 -12.17 -7.72
CA ASP A 111 -0.18 -12.42 -7.70
C ASP A 111 0.38 -12.44 -6.27
N ASP A 112 -0.46 -12.19 -5.25
CA ASP A 112 -0.06 -12.31 -3.85
C ASP A 112 -0.10 -13.77 -3.41
N PRO A 113 0.99 -14.34 -2.84
CA PRO A 113 1.02 -15.72 -2.38
C PRO A 113 -0.06 -16.05 -1.33
N SER A 114 -0.58 -15.04 -0.64
CA SER A 114 -1.62 -15.20 0.39
C SER A 114 -3.05 -15.09 -0.17
N VAL A 115 -3.23 -14.93 -1.48
CA VAL A 115 -4.55 -14.71 -2.13
C VAL A 115 -5.63 -15.69 -1.67
N MET A 116 -5.27 -16.98 -1.45
CA MET A 116 -6.19 -18.02 -0.99
C MET A 116 -6.86 -17.74 0.34
N HIS A 117 -6.20 -17.01 1.24
CA HIS A 117 -6.78 -16.65 2.53
C HIS A 117 -7.92 -15.65 2.42
N TYR A 118 -7.94 -14.87 1.36
CA TYR A 118 -8.90 -13.79 1.17
C TYR A 118 -9.99 -14.18 0.18
N SER A 119 -9.64 -14.78 -0.94
CA SER A 119 -10.57 -15.16 -2.01
C SER A 119 -11.62 -16.21 -1.58
N ARG A 120 -11.31 -17.06 -0.61
CA ARG A 120 -12.23 -18.10 -0.09
C ARG A 120 -13.40 -17.54 0.71
N ASN A 121 -13.31 -16.29 1.20
CA ASN A 121 -14.39 -15.70 1.97
C ASN A 121 -15.63 -15.47 1.09
N LYS A 122 -16.81 -15.49 1.71
CA LYS A 122 -18.08 -15.27 1.00
C LYS A 122 -18.22 -13.81 0.60
N ALA A 123 -18.55 -13.56 -0.67
CA ALA A 123 -18.92 -12.27 -1.21
C ALA A 123 -19.92 -12.51 -2.36
N ASP A 124 -20.73 -11.51 -2.71
CA ASP A 124 -21.65 -11.60 -3.86
C ASP A 124 -20.88 -11.54 -5.18
N GLU A 125 -19.82 -10.74 -5.21
CA GLU A 125 -18.91 -10.61 -6.34
C GLU A 125 -17.46 -10.72 -5.87
N LYS A 126 -16.67 -11.51 -6.58
CA LYS A 126 -15.24 -11.68 -6.33
C LYS A 126 -14.46 -11.24 -7.55
N ILE A 127 -13.58 -10.30 -7.34
CA ILE A 127 -12.77 -9.65 -8.36
C ILE A 127 -11.31 -9.92 -8.06
N GLY A 128 -10.56 -10.33 -9.06
CA GLY A 128 -9.13 -10.50 -9.00
C GLY A 128 -8.42 -9.49 -9.89
N TYR A 129 -7.32 -8.95 -9.44
CA TYR A 129 -6.42 -8.15 -10.25
C TYR A 129 -4.98 -8.65 -10.12
N GLY A 130 -4.17 -8.40 -11.13
CA GLY A 130 -2.78 -8.83 -11.18
C GLY A 130 -2.13 -8.48 -12.50
N LEU A 131 -0.87 -8.86 -12.66
CA LEU A 131 -0.12 -8.70 -13.91
C LEU A 131 0.05 -10.03 -14.66
N LEU A 132 -0.17 -11.17 -13.98
CA LEU A 132 0.09 -12.51 -14.51
C LEU A 132 -1.23 -13.24 -14.82
N ASN A 133 -1.43 -13.56 -16.08
CA ASN A 133 -2.63 -14.26 -16.56
C ASN A 133 -2.79 -15.68 -16.01
N GLU A 134 -1.68 -16.37 -15.76
CA GLU A 134 -1.65 -17.72 -15.22
C GLU A 134 -2.22 -17.84 -13.81
N ASN A 135 -2.29 -16.73 -13.07
CA ASN A 135 -2.82 -16.69 -11.71
C ASN A 135 -4.35 -16.58 -11.62
N LYS A 136 -5.06 -16.64 -12.76
CA LYS A 136 -6.53 -16.69 -12.76
C LYS A 136 -7.06 -17.88 -11.97
N ARG A 137 -8.12 -17.67 -11.22
CA ARG A 137 -8.67 -18.60 -10.23
C ARG A 137 -10.15 -18.89 -10.50
N GLN A 138 -10.56 -20.13 -10.27
CA GLN A 138 -11.96 -20.57 -10.48
C GLN A 138 -12.95 -19.92 -9.49
N ASP A 139 -12.49 -19.53 -8.30
CA ASP A 139 -13.33 -18.90 -7.28
C ASP A 139 -13.50 -17.37 -7.49
N VAL A 140 -12.84 -16.80 -8.49
CA VAL A 140 -12.93 -15.40 -8.92
C VAL A 140 -13.59 -15.34 -10.29
N LYS A 141 -14.56 -14.45 -10.46
CA LYS A 141 -15.37 -14.40 -11.69
C LYS A 141 -15.02 -13.24 -12.61
N ARG A 142 -14.44 -12.18 -12.10
CA ARG A 142 -14.04 -10.99 -12.86
C ARG A 142 -12.59 -10.69 -12.62
N PHE A 143 -11.87 -10.39 -13.71
CA PHE A 143 -10.42 -10.22 -13.69
C PHE A 143 -10.04 -8.88 -14.30
N PHE A 144 -9.13 -8.18 -13.65
CA PHE A 144 -8.49 -6.97 -14.13
C PHE A 144 -6.99 -7.24 -14.29
N ILE A 145 -6.63 -7.77 -15.45
CA ILE A 145 -5.26 -8.12 -15.83
C ILE A 145 -4.94 -7.31 -17.08
N PRO A 146 -4.01 -6.34 -17.00
CA PRO A 146 -3.71 -5.44 -18.10
C PRO A 146 -2.91 -6.15 -19.19
N GLU A 147 -3.04 -5.65 -20.41
CA GLU A 147 -2.27 -6.04 -21.57
C GLU A 147 -1.41 -4.87 -22.06
N ASN A 148 -0.44 -5.14 -22.92
CA ASN A 148 0.41 -4.13 -23.59
C ASN A 148 1.09 -3.15 -22.61
N ILE A 149 1.54 -3.65 -21.44
CA ILE A 149 2.15 -2.82 -20.39
C ILE A 149 3.50 -2.27 -20.88
N LYS A 150 3.67 -0.95 -20.76
CA LYS A 150 4.92 -0.24 -21.06
C LYS A 150 5.28 0.67 -19.90
N PHE A 151 6.43 0.41 -19.27
CA PHE A 151 6.98 1.30 -18.25
C PHE A 151 7.95 2.30 -18.85
N SER A 152 7.86 3.55 -18.42
CA SER A 152 8.72 4.65 -18.83
C SER A 152 9.06 5.55 -17.64
N ALA A 153 9.88 6.59 -17.87
CA ALA A 153 10.16 7.60 -16.86
C ALA A 153 8.92 8.47 -16.51
N ASP A 154 7.90 8.45 -17.36
CA ASP A 154 6.66 9.19 -17.17
C ASP A 154 5.54 8.36 -16.53
N GLY A 155 5.82 7.06 -16.26
CA GLY A 155 4.86 6.17 -15.63
C GLY A 155 4.64 4.85 -16.39
N ALA A 156 3.40 4.38 -16.41
CA ALA A 156 2.99 3.15 -17.07
C ALA A 156 1.80 3.35 -17.99
N ASP A 157 1.95 2.92 -19.25
CA ASP A 157 0.84 2.78 -20.21
C ASP A 157 0.39 1.33 -20.25
N PHE A 158 -0.91 1.07 -20.31
CA PHE A 158 -1.46 -0.26 -20.38
C PHE A 158 -2.89 -0.26 -20.96
N GLU A 159 -3.34 -1.41 -21.40
CA GLU A 159 -4.72 -1.63 -21.87
C GLU A 159 -5.47 -2.55 -20.90
N LEU A 160 -6.75 -2.26 -20.65
CA LEU A 160 -7.59 -3.04 -19.75
C LEU A 160 -9.07 -2.93 -20.14
N GLU A 161 -9.76 -4.06 -20.35
CA GLU A 161 -11.17 -4.11 -20.82
C GLU A 161 -11.39 -3.18 -22.02
N ASP A 162 -10.56 -3.27 -23.08
CA ASP A 162 -10.57 -2.47 -24.32
C ASP A 162 -10.35 -0.95 -24.11
N ALA A 163 -9.98 -0.51 -22.93
CA ALA A 163 -9.67 0.89 -22.62
C ALA A 163 -8.16 1.08 -22.40
N LYS A 164 -7.65 2.24 -22.85
CA LYS A 164 -6.26 2.65 -22.66
C LYS A 164 -6.11 3.51 -21.41
N TYR A 165 -5.08 3.21 -20.65
CA TYR A 165 -4.75 3.92 -19.42
C TYR A 165 -3.32 4.41 -19.47
N HIS A 166 -3.11 5.59 -18.88
CA HIS A 166 -1.79 6.07 -18.49
C HIS A 166 -1.80 6.39 -16.99
N SER A 167 -0.86 5.81 -16.26
CA SER A 167 -0.61 6.15 -14.85
C SER A 167 0.74 6.84 -14.73
N PRO A 168 0.82 8.07 -14.21
CA PRO A 168 2.09 8.77 -14.02
C PRO A 168 2.91 8.22 -12.84
N LEU A 169 2.42 7.19 -12.15
CA LEU A 169 3.12 6.59 -11.03
C LEU A 169 4.17 5.59 -11.50
N LEU A 170 5.38 5.71 -10.97
CA LEU A 170 6.50 4.86 -11.31
C LEU A 170 6.47 3.51 -10.56
N GLY A 171 6.96 2.47 -11.23
CA GLY A 171 7.14 1.14 -10.67
C GLY A 171 5.92 0.22 -10.79
N ASP A 172 6.23 -1.06 -10.90
CA ASP A 172 5.24 -2.14 -11.02
C ASP A 172 4.31 -2.22 -9.81
N PHE A 173 4.83 -1.98 -8.61
CA PHE A 173 4.02 -1.95 -7.38
C PHE A 173 2.93 -0.86 -7.39
N ASN A 174 3.18 0.28 -8.05
CA ASN A 174 2.17 1.30 -8.23
C ASN A 174 1.14 0.89 -9.29
N LEU A 175 1.51 0.12 -10.31
CA LEU A 175 0.55 -0.45 -11.23
C LEU A 175 -0.42 -1.41 -10.51
N TYR A 176 0.05 -2.23 -9.58
CA TYR A 176 -0.83 -3.03 -8.71
C TYR A 176 -1.79 -2.15 -7.89
N ASN A 177 -1.33 -1.03 -7.35
CA ASN A 177 -2.19 -0.09 -6.62
C ASN A 177 -3.26 0.53 -7.53
N VAL A 178 -2.89 0.90 -8.74
CA VAL A 178 -3.81 1.43 -9.77
C VAL A 178 -4.84 0.37 -10.18
N LEU A 179 -4.43 -0.87 -10.41
CA LEU A 179 -5.33 -1.97 -10.74
C LEU A 179 -6.33 -2.27 -9.61
N ALA A 180 -5.88 -2.20 -8.36
CA ALA A 180 -6.79 -2.31 -7.21
C ALA A 180 -7.86 -1.22 -7.23
N ALA A 181 -7.46 0.03 -7.50
CA ALA A 181 -8.38 1.16 -7.60
C ALA A 181 -9.35 1.03 -8.78
N ILE A 182 -8.86 0.62 -9.96
CA ILE A 182 -9.71 0.33 -11.13
C ILE A 182 -10.70 -0.78 -10.80
N SER A 183 -10.25 -1.87 -10.20
CA SER A 183 -11.10 -3.01 -9.84
C SER A 183 -12.28 -2.60 -8.95
N VAL A 184 -12.03 -1.75 -7.97
CA VAL A 184 -13.08 -1.23 -7.08
C VAL A 184 -14.02 -0.30 -7.83
N THR A 185 -13.49 0.68 -8.56
CA THR A 185 -14.31 1.67 -9.26
C THR A 185 -15.16 1.03 -10.35
N ARG A 186 -14.64 0.03 -11.06
CA ARG A 186 -15.40 -0.76 -12.05
C ARG A 186 -16.45 -1.67 -11.41
N ALA A 187 -16.22 -2.14 -10.19
CA ALA A 187 -17.25 -2.89 -9.43
C ALA A 187 -18.45 -2.01 -9.05
N PHE A 188 -18.25 -0.70 -8.92
CA PHE A 188 -19.31 0.31 -8.73
C PHE A 188 -19.72 0.98 -10.04
N GLU A 189 -19.45 0.35 -11.20
CA GLU A 189 -19.91 0.74 -12.54
C GLU A 189 -19.44 2.14 -12.99
N ILE A 190 -18.34 2.65 -12.41
CA ILE A 190 -17.73 3.92 -12.87
C ILE A 190 -17.18 3.71 -14.30
N PRO A 191 -17.51 4.61 -15.25
CA PRO A 191 -17.03 4.51 -16.63
C PRO A 191 -15.50 4.58 -16.76
N HIS A 192 -14.93 3.86 -17.74
CA HIS A 192 -13.49 3.82 -18.01
C HIS A 192 -12.90 5.20 -18.24
N GLU A 193 -13.60 6.07 -18.96
CA GLU A 193 -13.14 7.43 -19.31
C GLU A 193 -12.92 8.29 -18.05
N ILE A 194 -13.81 8.17 -17.06
CA ILE A 194 -13.70 8.88 -15.79
C ILE A 194 -12.50 8.33 -15.00
N ILE A 195 -12.35 7.01 -14.96
CA ILE A 195 -11.26 6.35 -14.25
C ILE A 195 -9.92 6.72 -14.89
N ALA A 196 -9.79 6.58 -16.22
CA ALA A 196 -8.58 6.87 -16.96
C ALA A 196 -8.15 8.33 -16.80
N LYS A 197 -9.10 9.28 -16.93
CA LYS A 197 -8.85 10.70 -16.69
C LYS A 197 -8.38 10.97 -15.26
N THR A 198 -8.97 10.30 -14.27
CA THR A 198 -8.61 10.49 -12.87
C THR A 198 -7.22 9.94 -12.57
N ILE A 199 -6.89 8.76 -13.08
CA ILE A 199 -5.56 8.15 -12.92
C ILE A 199 -4.48 9.01 -13.58
N ASN A 200 -4.70 9.44 -14.83
CA ASN A 200 -3.75 10.28 -15.57
C ASN A 200 -3.43 11.61 -14.85
N ASN A 201 -4.38 12.15 -14.10
CA ASN A 201 -4.19 13.39 -13.34
C ASN A 201 -3.72 13.17 -11.90
N PHE A 202 -3.55 11.91 -11.46
CA PHE A 202 -3.16 11.61 -10.09
C PHE A 202 -1.65 11.70 -9.91
N LYS A 203 -1.20 12.70 -9.18
CA LYS A 203 0.22 13.00 -8.97
C LYS A 203 0.89 12.20 -7.84
N GLY A 204 0.22 11.19 -7.30
CA GLY A 204 0.74 10.41 -6.18
C GLY A 204 0.20 10.85 -4.82
N ALA A 205 0.71 10.22 -3.79
CA ALA A 205 0.39 10.53 -2.40
C ALA A 205 1.63 11.04 -1.68
N PRO A 206 1.50 11.97 -0.72
CA PRO A 206 2.63 12.45 0.06
C PRO A 206 3.43 11.30 0.68
N GLY A 207 4.77 11.37 0.59
CA GLY A 207 5.67 10.34 1.08
C GLY A 207 5.59 9.01 0.33
N ARG A 208 5.13 8.98 -0.92
CA ARG A 208 5.10 7.80 -1.79
C ARG A 208 5.75 8.13 -3.14
N LEU A 209 7.06 7.84 -3.28
CA LEU A 209 7.90 8.29 -4.40
C LEU A 209 7.67 9.79 -4.69
N GLU A 210 7.52 10.59 -3.67
CA GLU A 210 7.27 12.01 -3.77
C GLU A 210 8.55 12.76 -4.12
N ILE A 211 8.58 13.38 -5.29
CA ILE A 211 9.70 14.22 -5.74
C ILE A 211 9.54 15.60 -5.12
N LEU A 212 10.43 15.94 -4.19
CA LEU A 212 10.45 17.26 -3.54
C LEU A 212 11.27 18.28 -4.34
N GLN A 213 12.30 17.81 -5.04
CA GLN A 213 13.23 18.63 -5.80
C GLN A 213 13.78 17.85 -6.99
N GLU A 214 13.94 18.52 -8.12
CA GLU A 214 14.56 17.92 -9.31
C GLU A 214 15.95 18.51 -9.60
N LYS A 215 16.18 19.76 -9.26
CA LYS A 215 17.46 20.48 -9.52
C LYS A 215 17.97 21.20 -8.27
N PRO A 216 19.29 21.26 -8.01
CA PRO A 216 20.38 20.74 -8.85
C PRO A 216 20.57 19.21 -8.78
N PHE A 217 19.94 18.51 -7.85
CA PHE A 217 19.87 17.05 -7.71
C PHE A 217 18.43 16.65 -7.35
N LEU A 218 18.08 15.42 -7.69
CA LEU A 218 16.76 14.89 -7.37
C LEU A 218 16.68 14.49 -5.89
N VAL A 219 15.62 14.95 -5.22
CA VAL A 219 15.25 14.51 -3.87
C VAL A 219 13.89 13.84 -3.92
N CYS A 220 13.84 12.57 -3.51
CA CYS A 220 12.63 11.78 -3.43
C CYS A 220 12.41 11.29 -2.00
N ILE A 221 11.17 11.37 -1.52
CA ILE A 221 10.74 10.80 -0.25
C ILE A 221 9.81 9.63 -0.49
N ASP A 222 10.08 8.52 0.22
CA ASP A 222 9.19 7.37 0.28
C ASP A 222 9.10 6.81 1.70
N TYR A 223 7.95 6.24 2.02
CA TYR A 223 7.68 5.62 3.33
C TYR A 223 8.13 4.16 3.40
N ALA A 224 8.91 3.67 2.46
CA ALA A 224 9.42 2.30 2.45
C ALA A 224 10.20 2.01 3.73
N HIS A 225 9.69 1.10 4.56
CA HIS A 225 10.26 0.73 5.86
C HIS A 225 10.32 -0.80 6.06
N THR A 226 10.15 -1.55 4.98
CA THR A 226 10.34 -3.00 4.91
C THR A 226 11.34 -3.36 3.82
N PRO A 227 12.03 -4.50 3.93
CA PRO A 227 12.98 -4.93 2.91
C PRO A 227 12.41 -4.91 1.49
N ASP A 228 11.27 -5.54 1.26
CA ASP A 228 10.62 -5.60 -0.07
C ASP A 228 10.26 -4.21 -0.60
N ALA A 229 9.72 -3.33 0.24
CA ALA A 229 9.36 -1.98 -0.17
C ALA A 229 10.58 -1.14 -0.52
N LEU A 230 11.64 -1.23 0.29
CA LEU A 230 12.90 -0.51 0.06
C LEU A 230 13.55 -0.96 -1.24
N GLU A 231 13.58 -2.27 -1.51
CA GLU A 231 14.07 -2.81 -2.77
C GLU A 231 13.29 -2.27 -3.98
N CYS A 232 11.96 -2.24 -3.89
CA CYS A 232 11.11 -1.69 -4.95
C CYS A 232 11.44 -0.23 -5.26
N VAL A 233 11.57 0.61 -4.22
CA VAL A 233 11.89 2.04 -4.37
C VAL A 233 13.26 2.23 -5.00
N TYR A 234 14.30 1.55 -4.51
CA TYR A 234 15.65 1.68 -5.06
C TYR A 234 15.74 1.15 -6.49
N ARG A 235 15.00 0.10 -6.84
CA ARG A 235 14.92 -0.40 -8.22
C ARG A 235 14.34 0.65 -9.16
N VAL A 236 13.27 1.33 -8.75
CA VAL A 236 12.69 2.44 -9.51
C VAL A 236 13.71 3.58 -9.66
N ALA A 237 14.37 3.97 -8.57
CA ALA A 237 15.38 5.04 -8.61
C ALA A 237 16.51 4.71 -9.59
N ARG A 238 17.05 3.48 -9.54
CA ARG A 238 18.08 3.01 -10.46
C ARG A 238 17.63 2.97 -11.91
N ALA A 239 16.40 2.52 -12.16
CA ALA A 239 15.87 2.38 -13.52
C ALA A 239 15.58 3.71 -14.20
N PHE A 240 15.06 4.69 -13.47
CA PHE A 240 14.50 5.90 -14.07
C PHE A 240 15.26 7.19 -13.75
N TRP A 241 15.97 7.26 -12.61
CA TRP A 241 16.59 8.50 -12.15
C TRP A 241 18.11 8.48 -12.17
N VAL A 242 18.73 7.31 -11.96
CA VAL A 242 20.20 7.20 -12.01
C VAL A 242 20.65 7.06 -13.47
N ARG A 243 21.32 8.09 -13.96
CA ARG A 243 21.90 8.12 -15.32
C ARG A 243 23.43 8.11 -15.23
N ASN A 244 24.10 8.01 -16.39
CA ASN A 244 25.57 7.97 -16.47
C ASN A 244 26.22 9.08 -15.63
N GLY A 245 27.09 8.68 -14.69
CA GLY A 245 27.83 9.59 -13.80
C GLY A 245 27.07 10.09 -12.58
N SER A 246 25.75 9.80 -12.43
CA SER A 246 25.03 10.15 -11.24
C SER A 246 25.10 9.04 -10.18
N ARG A 247 24.95 9.42 -8.90
CA ARG A 247 24.98 8.51 -7.75
C ARG A 247 23.62 8.45 -7.07
N LEU A 248 23.29 7.30 -6.52
CA LEU A 248 22.13 7.12 -5.64
C LEU A 248 22.61 7.15 -4.19
N ILE A 249 22.15 8.13 -3.45
CA ILE A 249 22.39 8.27 -2.02
C ILE A 249 21.12 7.81 -1.29
N GLY A 250 21.22 6.74 -0.51
CA GLY A 250 20.14 6.23 0.31
C GLY A 250 20.22 6.80 1.74
N VAL A 251 19.19 7.54 2.17
CA VAL A 251 19.04 7.97 3.56
C VAL A 251 17.97 7.12 4.19
N LEU A 252 18.32 6.31 5.19
CA LEU A 252 17.38 5.38 5.81
C LEU A 252 17.62 5.21 7.31
N GLY A 253 16.55 4.85 8.00
CA GLY A 253 16.52 4.48 9.40
C GLY A 253 15.56 3.32 9.63
N ALA A 254 15.30 2.99 10.87
CA ALA A 254 14.27 2.04 11.26
C ALA A 254 13.65 2.42 12.60
N ALA A 255 12.33 2.31 12.69
CA ALA A 255 11.63 2.61 13.93
C ALA A 255 11.89 1.54 15.01
N GLY A 256 11.95 1.99 16.26
CA GLY A 256 11.99 1.17 17.46
C GLY A 256 10.60 0.80 17.99
N GLY A 257 10.47 0.68 19.32
CA GLY A 257 9.19 0.53 19.99
C GLY A 257 8.43 -0.75 19.67
N GLY A 258 9.13 -1.90 19.60
CA GLY A 258 8.53 -3.21 19.35
C GLY A 258 8.20 -3.45 17.86
N ARG A 259 8.86 -2.71 16.97
CA ARG A 259 8.84 -3.03 15.52
C ARG A 259 9.77 -4.21 15.25
N ASP A 260 9.49 -4.91 14.14
CA ASP A 260 10.28 -6.07 13.68
C ASP A 260 11.77 -5.73 13.53
N LYS A 261 12.62 -6.32 14.38
CA LYS A 261 14.07 -6.08 14.37
C LYS A 261 14.79 -6.88 13.28
N TRP A 262 14.28 -8.06 12.96
CA TRP A 262 14.87 -8.95 11.95
C TRP A 262 15.04 -8.29 10.59
N LYS A 263 14.23 -7.29 10.26
CA LYS A 263 14.29 -6.56 8.98
C LYS A 263 15.47 -5.59 8.88
N ARG A 264 16.01 -5.10 10.01
CA ARG A 264 17.04 -4.05 10.05
C ARG A 264 18.30 -4.45 9.26
N PRO A 265 18.92 -5.61 9.49
CA PRO A 265 20.07 -6.05 8.68
C PRO A 265 19.72 -6.23 7.21
N GLN A 266 18.51 -6.73 6.90
CA GLN A 266 18.08 -6.90 5.50
C GLN A 266 17.94 -5.56 4.79
N MET A 267 17.44 -4.53 5.45
CA MET A 267 17.35 -3.17 4.91
C MET A 267 18.74 -2.61 4.60
N GLY A 268 19.73 -2.82 5.50
CA GLY A 268 21.13 -2.47 5.25
C GLY A 268 21.71 -3.17 4.02
N SER A 269 21.51 -4.47 3.91
CA SER A 269 21.99 -5.26 2.75
C SER A 269 21.34 -4.82 1.43
N ILE A 270 20.05 -4.46 1.45
CA ILE A 270 19.37 -3.94 0.26
C ILE A 270 19.93 -2.57 -0.11
N ALA A 271 20.10 -1.67 0.86
CA ALA A 271 20.71 -0.37 0.61
C ALA A 271 22.11 -0.50 0.00
N GLU A 272 22.96 -1.38 0.53
CA GLU A 272 24.29 -1.66 -0.02
C GLU A 272 24.25 -2.13 -1.48
N ARG A 273 23.28 -2.94 -1.85
CA ARG A 273 23.14 -3.46 -3.22
C ARG A 273 22.74 -2.38 -4.23
N PHE A 274 21.97 -1.39 -3.80
CA PHE A 274 21.39 -0.41 -4.71
C PHE A 274 22.00 0.99 -4.61
N CYS A 275 22.49 1.41 -3.44
CA CYS A 275 23.01 2.76 -3.24
C CYS A 275 24.53 2.83 -3.46
N ASP A 276 24.99 3.96 -3.97
CA ASP A 276 26.41 4.30 -4.06
C ASP A 276 26.94 4.84 -2.73
N GLU A 277 26.07 5.51 -1.98
CA GLU A 277 26.31 5.97 -0.61
C GLU A 277 25.11 5.69 0.27
N ILE A 278 25.36 5.43 1.54
CA ILE A 278 24.31 5.15 2.54
C ILE A 278 24.52 6.09 3.71
N ILE A 279 23.46 6.82 4.06
CA ILE A 279 23.40 7.65 5.26
C ILE A 279 22.37 7.02 6.18
N LEU A 280 22.81 6.60 7.38
CA LEU A 280 21.91 6.09 8.41
C LEU A 280 21.52 7.20 9.35
N THR A 281 20.25 7.26 9.71
CA THR A 281 19.70 8.28 10.60
C THR A 281 18.64 7.69 11.53
N ASP A 282 18.32 8.42 12.57
CA ASP A 282 17.23 8.06 13.47
C ASP A 282 15.87 8.13 12.77
N GLU A 283 15.02 7.19 13.15
CA GLU A 283 13.60 7.20 12.85
C GLU A 283 12.84 6.71 14.09
N ASP A 284 12.00 7.50 14.69
CA ASP A 284 11.13 7.17 15.85
C ASP A 284 11.67 6.01 16.74
N PRO A 285 12.78 6.18 17.49
CA PRO A 285 13.39 5.09 18.27
C PRO A 285 12.52 4.63 19.45
N TYR A 286 11.57 5.47 19.90
CA TYR A 286 10.75 5.28 21.10
C TYR A 286 11.62 5.04 22.35
N SER A 287 11.51 3.87 22.98
CA SER A 287 12.29 3.47 24.14
C SER A 287 13.56 2.67 23.81
N GLU A 288 13.84 2.42 22.54
CA GLU A 288 15.06 1.73 22.11
C GLU A 288 16.21 2.75 21.95
N ASP A 289 17.44 2.27 22.17
CA ASP A 289 18.64 3.04 21.91
C ASP A 289 18.81 3.29 20.40
N PRO A 290 18.83 4.55 19.93
CA PRO A 290 19.00 4.89 18.53
C PRO A 290 20.27 4.30 17.92
N GLU A 291 21.38 4.37 18.61
CA GLU A 291 22.68 3.84 18.11
C GLU A 291 22.60 2.33 17.89
N LYS A 292 21.93 1.61 18.78
CA LYS A 292 21.72 0.18 18.63
C LYS A 292 20.90 -0.15 17.37
N ILE A 293 19.88 0.64 17.05
CA ILE A 293 19.08 0.48 15.83
C ILE A 293 19.96 0.65 14.60
N LEU A 294 20.80 1.71 14.58
CA LEU A 294 21.72 1.97 13.47
C LEU A 294 22.73 0.83 13.32
N HIS A 295 23.30 0.34 14.42
CA HIS A 295 24.21 -0.81 14.41
C HIS A 295 23.55 -2.08 13.84
N GLU A 296 22.29 -2.34 14.17
CA GLU A 296 21.55 -3.49 13.63
C GLU A 296 21.36 -3.36 12.11
N ILE A 297 21.20 -2.15 11.56
CA ILE A 297 21.17 -1.92 10.10
C ILE A 297 22.56 -2.15 9.49
N ILE A 298 23.62 -1.61 10.14
CA ILE A 298 25.01 -1.74 9.70
C ILE A 298 25.46 -3.20 9.62
N HIS A 299 24.96 -4.09 10.47
CA HIS A 299 25.27 -5.52 10.38
C HIS A 299 24.88 -6.15 9.04
N GLY A 300 23.97 -5.54 8.28
CA GLY A 300 23.62 -5.97 6.94
C GLY A 300 24.53 -5.41 5.82
N ILE A 301 25.44 -4.49 6.15
CA ILE A 301 26.32 -3.81 5.22
C ILE A 301 27.71 -4.44 5.33
N SER A 302 28.16 -5.08 4.24
CA SER A 302 29.45 -5.81 4.22
C SER A 302 30.62 -4.91 3.82
N LYS A 303 30.38 -3.92 2.95
CA LYS A 303 31.40 -2.98 2.49
C LYS A 303 31.52 -1.84 3.48
N LYS A 304 32.51 -1.93 4.35
CA LYS A 304 32.87 -0.83 5.25
C LYS A 304 33.64 0.24 4.48
N THR A 305 32.92 1.18 3.89
CA THR A 305 33.52 2.47 3.48
C THR A 305 33.02 3.47 4.52
N TYR A 306 33.89 3.85 5.43
CA TYR A 306 33.68 4.94 6.37
C TYR A 306 34.05 6.27 5.71
#